data_72cb959527e9b26409314ac7582da6ad
#
_entry.id   72cb959527e9b26409314ac7582da6ad
#
_cell.length_a   1.000
_cell.length_b   1.000
_cell.length_c   1.000
_cell.angle_alpha   90.00
_cell.angle_beta   90.00
_cell.angle_gamma   90.00
#
_symmetry.space_group_name_H-M   'P 1'
#
loop_
_entity.id
_entity.type
_entity.pdbx_description
1 polymer ?
#
loop_
_entity_poly.entity_id
_entity_poly.type
_entity_poly.pdbx_seq_one_letter_code
_entity_poly.pdbx_strand_id
1 'polypeptide(L)'
;MQQKLFSLPINPKSDKKFVEETLVPFLKKHRHLIYDLYFTCRIPPFDQDAMGDVFVQDHRTSTINALWISEQVDIPLSATFNNMWIRPDQKNLDTWIENFRPLYDKGIRIVTLPHTTWVSTGQIQKEFPELFIKNTILREVTRANEVVGAAKAGFHYINLDRDLMRDRDALKRIKDAKDYCESIGKPVKISLLANENCWGGCPIMPEHYQFNCTRTDGPQYFNDEISRVSCSTWDVMDASASLKAGNIPPWREDWEEFIDLGIDVFKMHGRESMVRLMESMDIISRWDKGADLLFSQFDPYMEDLGLKERPIDLWRDKIKNCKFDCWECNYCESVVDAHLKKQDREVHPYVTRCLDAINKAIDGESKFDHDIQGLTSDKVRHFLNNLCSYEDT
;
A
#
# COMPACT_ATOMS: atom_id res chain seq x y z
N MET A 1 7.53 24.01 -9.57
CA MET A 1 6.77 23.47 -8.44
C MET A 1 7.32 22.08 -8.17
N GLN A 2 7.59 21.75 -6.89
CA GLN A 2 8.04 20.41 -6.52
C GLN A 2 6.91 19.41 -6.82
N GLN A 3 7.24 18.26 -7.39
CA GLN A 3 6.27 17.23 -7.72
C GLN A 3 5.68 16.61 -6.44
N LYS A 4 4.35 16.52 -6.36
CA LYS A 4 3.66 15.81 -5.29
C LYS A 4 3.75 14.31 -5.55
N LEU A 5 4.47 13.60 -4.71
CA LEU A 5 4.89 12.22 -4.97
C LEU A 5 4.12 11.14 -4.20
N PHE A 6 3.46 11.48 -3.08
CA PHE A 6 2.93 10.46 -2.18
C PHE A 6 1.41 10.51 -2.07
N SER A 7 0.76 9.37 -2.22
CA SER A 7 -0.64 9.13 -1.88
C SER A 7 -0.69 8.43 -0.52
N LEU A 8 -1.15 9.12 0.53
CA LEU A 8 -1.08 8.65 1.92
C LEU A 8 -2.46 8.16 2.39
N PRO A 9 -2.55 7.01 3.08
CA PRO A 9 -3.81 6.55 3.64
C PRO A 9 -4.23 7.34 4.88
N ILE A 10 -5.54 7.48 5.07
CA ILE A 10 -6.13 7.79 6.37
C ILE A 10 -6.50 6.45 7.01
N ASN A 11 -5.91 6.16 8.16
CA ASN A 11 -6.26 4.97 8.91
C ASN A 11 -7.51 5.26 9.75
N PRO A 12 -8.60 4.51 9.56
CA PRO A 12 -9.86 4.76 10.26
C PRO A 12 -9.81 4.49 11.77
N LYS A 13 -8.77 3.80 12.23
CA LYS A 13 -8.53 3.49 13.65
C LYS A 13 -7.66 4.52 14.36
N SER A 14 -7.21 5.55 13.65
CA SER A 14 -6.47 6.65 14.25
C SER A 14 -7.34 7.32 15.32
N ASP A 15 -6.87 7.35 16.55
CA ASP A 15 -7.57 8.07 17.61
C ASP A 15 -7.47 9.59 17.40
N LYS A 16 -8.37 10.31 18.05
CA LYS A 16 -8.44 11.77 17.93
C LYS A 16 -7.12 12.45 18.31
N LYS A 17 -6.46 11.96 19.36
CA LYS A 17 -5.17 12.50 19.84
C LYS A 17 -4.09 12.35 18.79
N PHE A 18 -3.94 11.15 18.19
CA PHE A 18 -3.00 10.92 17.11
C PHE A 18 -3.29 11.83 15.91
N VAL A 19 -4.56 11.96 15.52
CA VAL A 19 -4.95 12.80 14.38
C VAL A 19 -4.59 14.27 14.64
N GLU A 20 -4.95 14.84 15.79
CA GLU A 20 -4.73 16.24 16.10
C GLU A 20 -3.27 16.58 16.41
N GLU A 21 -2.57 15.74 17.16
CA GLU A 21 -1.23 16.03 17.66
C GLU A 21 -0.09 15.50 16.74
N THR A 22 -0.38 14.53 15.86
CA THR A 22 0.62 13.89 15.03
C THR A 22 0.31 13.99 13.54
N LEU A 23 -0.83 13.46 13.09
CA LEU A 23 -1.14 13.35 11.67
C LEU A 23 -1.34 14.71 11.01
N VAL A 24 -2.20 15.56 11.53
CA VAL A 24 -2.47 16.89 10.94
C VAL A 24 -1.25 17.78 10.93
N PRO A 25 -0.44 17.92 12.00
CA PRO A 25 0.83 18.64 11.95
C PRO A 25 1.81 18.09 10.90
N PHE A 26 1.92 16.76 10.80
CA PHE A 26 2.74 16.10 9.79
C PHE A 26 2.27 16.45 8.37
N LEU A 27 0.98 16.32 8.10
CA LEU A 27 0.39 16.63 6.81
C LEU A 27 0.61 18.09 6.40
N LYS A 28 0.44 19.03 7.33
CA LYS A 28 0.72 20.46 7.10
C LYS A 28 2.18 20.70 6.71
N LYS A 29 3.10 20.07 7.41
CA LYS A 29 4.54 20.21 7.18
C LYS A 29 4.95 19.65 5.81
N HIS A 30 4.43 18.48 5.43
CA HIS A 30 4.84 17.76 4.22
C HIS A 30 3.83 17.88 3.07
N ARG A 31 2.89 18.85 3.13
CA ARG A 31 1.83 19.06 2.13
C ARG A 31 2.35 19.14 0.69
N HIS A 32 3.53 19.74 0.52
CA HIS A 32 4.15 19.93 -0.79
C HIS A 32 4.55 18.61 -1.48
N LEU A 33 4.69 17.52 -0.73
CA LEU A 33 5.00 16.17 -1.22
C LEU A 33 3.77 15.27 -1.38
N ILE A 34 2.65 15.60 -0.73
CA ILE A 34 1.47 14.73 -0.68
C ILE A 34 0.53 15.06 -1.83
N TYR A 35 0.28 14.06 -2.67
CA TYR A 35 -0.62 14.14 -3.82
C TYR A 35 -2.08 14.14 -3.38
N ASP A 36 -2.48 13.14 -2.60
CA ASP A 36 -3.80 13.01 -1.99
C ASP A 36 -3.79 12.17 -0.71
N LEU A 37 -4.90 12.27 0.02
CA LEU A 37 -5.21 11.39 1.15
C LEU A 37 -6.28 10.41 0.70
N TYR A 38 -6.06 9.11 0.83
CA TYR A 38 -7.06 8.12 0.45
C TYR A 38 -7.65 7.39 1.65
N PHE A 39 -8.94 7.08 1.58
CA PHE A 39 -9.67 6.36 2.62
C PHE A 39 -10.67 5.38 2.01
N THR A 40 -11.06 4.34 2.74
CA THR A 40 -12.16 3.47 2.33
C THR A 40 -13.47 4.20 2.53
N CYS A 41 -14.28 4.26 1.47
CA CYS A 41 -15.59 4.87 1.51
C CYS A 41 -16.66 3.78 1.34
N ARG A 42 -17.60 3.71 2.28
CA ARG A 42 -18.68 2.73 2.26
C ARG A 42 -20.00 3.43 1.98
N ILE A 43 -20.46 3.25 0.77
CA ILE A 43 -21.80 3.61 0.30
C ILE A 43 -22.32 2.49 -0.60
N PRO A 44 -23.64 2.27 -0.71
CA PRO A 44 -24.17 1.30 -1.66
C PRO A 44 -23.68 1.55 -3.10
N PRO A 45 -23.33 0.50 -3.86
CA PRO A 45 -23.34 -0.90 -3.53
C PRO A 45 -22.06 -1.41 -2.84
N PHE A 46 -21.13 -0.53 -2.42
CA PHE A 46 -19.86 -0.84 -1.76
C PHE A 46 -19.95 -0.77 -0.23
N ASP A 47 -21.12 -0.99 0.32
CA ASP A 47 -21.36 -0.96 1.76
C ASP A 47 -20.66 -2.06 2.56
N GLN A 48 -20.21 -3.12 1.86
CA GLN A 48 -19.40 -4.21 2.42
C GLN A 48 -17.94 -4.18 1.95
N ASP A 49 -17.51 -3.10 1.32
CA ASP A 49 -16.10 -2.96 0.92
C ASP A 49 -15.21 -2.79 2.15
N ALA A 50 -14.39 -3.78 2.40
CA ALA A 50 -13.75 -3.95 3.69
C ALA A 50 -12.23 -3.86 3.68
N MET A 51 -11.60 -3.59 2.54
CA MET A 51 -10.14 -3.49 2.49
C MET A 51 -9.63 -2.42 3.47
N GLY A 52 -8.99 -2.88 4.54
CA GLY A 52 -8.41 -2.05 5.58
C GLY A 52 -9.36 -1.61 6.71
N ASP A 53 -10.66 -1.85 6.58
CA ASP A 53 -11.68 -1.33 7.52
C ASP A 53 -12.46 -2.39 8.27
N VAL A 54 -12.00 -3.61 8.23
CA VAL A 54 -12.77 -4.77 8.68
C VAL A 54 -13.30 -4.66 10.10
N PHE A 55 -12.64 -3.85 10.91
CA PHE A 55 -12.97 -3.71 12.34
C PHE A 55 -13.61 -2.37 12.68
N VAL A 56 -13.84 -1.51 11.69
CA VAL A 56 -14.51 -0.23 11.92
C VAL A 56 -16.01 -0.41 11.71
N GLN A 57 -16.75 -0.35 12.79
CA GLN A 57 -18.21 -0.48 12.76
C GLN A 57 -18.91 0.78 12.25
N ASP A 58 -18.34 1.95 12.49
CA ASP A 58 -18.92 3.25 12.11
C ASP A 58 -18.16 3.92 10.96
N HIS A 59 -18.54 3.53 9.74
CA HIS A 59 -17.95 4.10 8.50
C HIS A 59 -18.38 5.53 8.22
N ARG A 60 -19.50 5.97 8.78
CA ARG A 60 -19.95 7.35 8.65
C ARG A 60 -19.00 8.28 9.39
N THR A 61 -18.63 7.92 10.60
CA THR A 61 -17.62 8.65 11.38
C THR A 61 -16.28 8.68 10.68
N SER A 62 -15.82 7.57 10.10
CA SER A 62 -14.58 7.51 9.31
C SER A 62 -14.60 8.48 8.13
N THR A 63 -15.71 8.54 7.39
CA THR A 63 -15.86 9.47 6.27
C THR A 63 -15.88 10.93 6.73
N ILE A 64 -16.57 11.24 7.82
CA ILE A 64 -16.61 12.59 8.39
C ILE A 64 -15.22 13.03 8.86
N ASN A 65 -14.50 12.13 9.53
CA ASN A 65 -13.13 12.41 9.99
C ASN A 65 -12.17 12.63 8.79
N ALA A 66 -12.29 11.85 7.73
CA ALA A 66 -11.50 12.03 6.52
C ALA A 66 -11.75 13.39 5.87
N LEU A 67 -13.02 13.81 5.74
CA LEU A 67 -13.40 15.13 5.24
C LEU A 67 -12.80 16.23 6.13
N TRP A 68 -12.98 16.12 7.44
CA TRP A 68 -12.42 17.08 8.38
C TRP A 68 -10.89 17.18 8.29
N ILE A 69 -10.16 16.06 8.21
CA ILE A 69 -8.70 16.06 8.06
C ILE A 69 -8.31 16.81 6.78
N SER A 70 -8.97 16.49 5.66
CA SER A 70 -8.67 17.11 4.36
C SER A 70 -8.87 18.64 4.39
N GLU A 71 -9.91 19.13 5.05
CA GLU A 71 -10.17 20.55 5.24
C GLU A 71 -9.08 21.25 6.09
N GLN A 72 -8.54 20.55 7.12
CA GLN A 72 -7.49 21.11 7.98
C GLN A 72 -6.15 21.31 7.26
N VAL A 73 -5.89 20.54 6.21
CA VAL A 73 -4.58 20.47 5.54
C VAL A 73 -4.63 20.90 4.08
N ASP A 74 -5.80 21.11 3.50
CA ASP A 74 -6.01 21.45 2.10
C ASP A 74 -5.27 20.48 1.15
N ILE A 75 -5.42 19.18 1.41
CA ILE A 75 -4.94 18.09 0.57
C ILE A 75 -6.16 17.37 -0.01
N PRO A 76 -6.20 17.08 -1.32
CA PRO A 76 -7.34 16.39 -1.92
C PRO A 76 -7.63 15.05 -1.27
N LEU A 77 -8.91 14.75 -1.09
CA LEU A 77 -9.38 13.49 -0.53
C LEU A 77 -9.81 12.54 -1.63
N SER A 78 -9.35 11.29 -1.56
CA SER A 78 -9.64 10.21 -2.50
C SER A 78 -10.48 9.12 -1.84
N ALA A 79 -11.74 8.99 -2.26
CA ALA A 79 -12.63 7.93 -1.80
C ALA A 79 -12.34 6.63 -2.56
N THR A 80 -12.08 5.54 -1.83
CA THR A 80 -11.70 4.25 -2.42
C THR A 80 -12.83 3.26 -2.34
N PHE A 81 -13.18 2.68 -3.50
CA PHE A 81 -14.15 1.61 -3.68
C PHE A 81 -13.43 0.43 -4.34
N ASN A 82 -13.11 -0.60 -3.58
CA ASN A 82 -12.22 -1.68 -4.04
C ASN A 82 -12.91 -3.01 -4.33
N ASN A 83 -14.18 -3.18 -3.98
CA ASN A 83 -14.85 -4.46 -4.13
C ASN A 83 -15.08 -4.80 -5.61
N MET A 84 -14.23 -5.68 -6.16
CA MET A 84 -14.31 -6.13 -7.55
C MET A 84 -15.45 -7.15 -7.81
N TRP A 85 -16.02 -7.71 -6.76
CA TRP A 85 -17.09 -8.71 -6.85
C TRP A 85 -18.50 -8.10 -6.87
N ILE A 86 -18.61 -6.79 -6.70
CA ILE A 86 -19.85 -6.07 -7.03
C ILE A 86 -20.12 -6.26 -8.52
N ARG A 87 -21.33 -6.72 -8.87
CA ARG A 87 -21.69 -6.92 -10.28
C ARG A 87 -21.67 -5.58 -11.03
N PRO A 88 -20.94 -5.49 -12.15
CA PRO A 88 -20.77 -4.22 -12.88
C PRO A 88 -21.96 -3.94 -13.81
N ASP A 89 -23.21 -4.08 -13.33
CA ASP A 89 -24.42 -3.80 -14.08
C ASP A 89 -24.90 -2.34 -13.87
N GLN A 90 -25.88 -1.95 -14.69
CA GLN A 90 -26.44 -0.60 -14.69
C GLN A 90 -27.08 -0.26 -13.33
N LYS A 91 -27.79 -1.21 -12.72
CA LYS A 91 -28.45 -1.00 -11.43
C LYS A 91 -27.45 -0.60 -10.34
N ASN A 92 -26.33 -1.30 -10.24
CA ASN A 92 -25.30 -0.99 -9.25
C ASN A 92 -24.58 0.32 -9.58
N LEU A 93 -24.40 0.65 -10.86
CA LEU A 93 -23.86 1.95 -11.27
C LEU A 93 -24.78 3.10 -10.87
N ASP A 94 -26.07 2.99 -11.13
CA ASP A 94 -27.07 4.01 -10.75
C ASP A 94 -27.15 4.16 -9.23
N THR A 95 -27.11 3.05 -8.50
CA THR A 95 -27.06 3.06 -7.04
C THR A 95 -25.82 3.78 -6.53
N TRP A 96 -24.64 3.53 -7.13
CA TRP A 96 -23.40 4.22 -6.74
C TRP A 96 -23.49 5.72 -7.05
N ILE A 97 -23.96 6.12 -8.22
CA ILE A 97 -24.10 7.53 -8.61
C ILE A 97 -25.00 8.28 -7.62
N GLU A 98 -26.16 7.72 -7.27
CA GLU A 98 -27.09 8.32 -6.32
C GLU A 98 -26.43 8.52 -4.93
N ASN A 99 -25.77 7.49 -4.42
CA ASN A 99 -25.18 7.53 -3.09
C ASN A 99 -23.86 8.31 -3.03
N PHE A 100 -23.14 8.47 -4.15
CA PHE A 100 -21.92 9.26 -4.21
C PHE A 100 -22.19 10.77 -4.34
N ARG A 101 -23.31 11.19 -4.89
CA ARG A 101 -23.64 12.61 -5.10
C ARG A 101 -23.48 13.48 -3.85
N PRO A 102 -23.97 13.10 -2.64
CA PRO A 102 -23.75 13.89 -1.44
C PRO A 102 -22.28 14.08 -1.07
N LEU A 103 -21.42 13.12 -1.40
CA LEU A 103 -19.97 13.19 -1.15
C LEU A 103 -19.29 14.12 -2.17
N TYR A 104 -19.72 14.05 -3.43
CA TYR A 104 -19.27 14.97 -4.47
C TYR A 104 -19.63 16.42 -4.13
N ASP A 105 -20.87 16.67 -3.65
CA ASP A 105 -21.33 17.98 -3.22
C ASP A 105 -20.53 18.52 -2.02
N LYS A 106 -20.00 17.63 -1.18
CA LYS A 106 -19.08 17.96 -0.08
C LYS A 106 -17.62 18.15 -0.51
N GLY A 107 -17.33 18.10 -1.79
CA GLY A 107 -15.98 18.38 -2.32
C GLY A 107 -15.08 17.18 -2.59
N ILE A 108 -15.56 15.93 -2.48
CA ILE A 108 -14.77 14.78 -2.93
C ILE A 108 -14.69 14.81 -4.45
N ARG A 109 -13.45 14.93 -4.98
CA ARG A 109 -13.19 15.02 -6.42
C ARG A 109 -12.30 13.89 -6.95
N ILE A 110 -11.86 12.98 -6.10
CA ILE A 110 -11.03 11.84 -6.49
C ILE A 110 -11.67 10.56 -5.98
N VAL A 111 -11.80 9.57 -6.87
CA VAL A 111 -12.32 8.24 -6.53
C VAL A 111 -11.45 7.14 -7.11
N THR A 112 -11.37 6.02 -6.40
CA THR A 112 -10.86 4.75 -6.94
C THR A 112 -12.04 3.85 -7.23
N LEU A 113 -12.16 3.38 -8.49
CA LEU A 113 -13.25 2.51 -8.93
C LEU A 113 -12.71 1.19 -9.50
N PRO A 114 -13.37 0.05 -9.21
CA PRO A 114 -12.91 -1.26 -9.66
C PRO A 114 -13.35 -1.60 -11.09
N HIS A 115 -14.45 -1.01 -11.61
CA HIS A 115 -15.10 -1.44 -12.84
C HIS A 115 -14.78 -0.54 -14.02
N THR A 116 -13.94 -1.02 -14.92
CA THR A 116 -13.63 -0.33 -16.18
C THR A 116 -14.87 -0.10 -17.03
N THR A 117 -15.81 -1.06 -17.01
CA THR A 117 -17.08 -0.94 -17.76
C THR A 117 -17.91 0.25 -17.32
N TRP A 118 -18.01 0.54 -16.02
CA TRP A 118 -18.71 1.71 -15.52
C TRP A 118 -18.09 3.02 -16.03
N VAL A 119 -16.77 3.11 -15.95
CA VAL A 119 -16.04 4.30 -16.39
C VAL A 119 -16.17 4.51 -17.90
N SER A 120 -16.14 3.42 -18.70
CA SER A 120 -16.23 3.47 -20.16
C SER A 120 -17.61 3.87 -20.69
N THR A 121 -18.68 3.80 -19.90
CA THR A 121 -20.00 4.29 -20.30
C THR A 121 -20.05 5.81 -20.48
N GLY A 122 -19.14 6.56 -19.86
CA GLY A 122 -19.17 8.02 -19.81
C GLY A 122 -20.23 8.60 -18.87
N GLN A 123 -21.07 7.77 -18.26
CA GLN A 123 -22.16 8.22 -17.37
C GLN A 123 -21.60 8.90 -16.12
N ILE A 124 -20.55 8.33 -15.53
CA ILE A 124 -19.88 8.91 -14.34
C ILE A 124 -19.35 10.32 -14.64
N GLN A 125 -18.66 10.48 -15.76
CA GLN A 125 -18.08 11.75 -16.18
C GLN A 125 -19.15 12.80 -16.51
N LYS A 126 -20.31 12.36 -17.00
CA LYS A 126 -21.47 13.23 -17.25
C LYS A 126 -22.10 13.71 -15.94
N GLU A 127 -22.27 12.81 -14.96
CA GLU A 127 -22.87 13.12 -13.66
C GLU A 127 -21.92 13.92 -12.75
N PHE A 128 -20.62 13.70 -12.88
CA PHE A 128 -19.56 14.27 -12.05
C PHE A 128 -18.41 14.78 -12.93
N PRO A 129 -18.56 15.93 -13.63
CA PRO A 129 -17.60 16.38 -14.65
C PRO A 129 -16.19 16.66 -14.12
N GLU A 130 -16.06 17.02 -12.84
CA GLU A 130 -14.76 17.34 -12.23
C GLU A 130 -14.14 16.12 -11.52
N LEU A 131 -14.74 14.93 -11.66
CA LEU A 131 -14.28 13.75 -10.96
C LEU A 131 -13.02 13.17 -11.59
N PHE A 132 -11.99 13.04 -10.79
CA PHE A 132 -10.73 12.38 -11.14
C PHE A 132 -10.82 10.91 -10.76
N ILE A 133 -10.76 10.01 -11.74
CA ILE A 133 -11.04 8.59 -11.55
C ILE A 133 -9.73 7.80 -11.60
N LYS A 134 -9.48 7.02 -10.54
CA LYS A 134 -8.38 6.06 -10.42
C LYS A 134 -8.91 4.64 -10.63
N ASN A 135 -8.10 3.75 -11.22
CA ASN A 135 -8.38 2.32 -11.10
C ASN A 135 -7.97 1.80 -9.72
N THR A 136 -8.42 0.61 -9.36
CA THR A 136 -7.90 -0.10 -8.19
C THR A 136 -6.66 -0.91 -8.54
N ILE A 137 -5.73 -1.08 -7.59
CA ILE A 137 -4.59 -1.99 -7.71
C ILE A 137 -5.03 -3.46 -7.96
N LEU A 138 -6.22 -3.81 -7.49
CA LEU A 138 -6.82 -5.13 -7.70
C LEU A 138 -7.10 -5.46 -9.17
N ARG A 139 -6.92 -4.50 -10.08
CA ARG A 139 -6.95 -4.73 -11.54
C ARG A 139 -5.65 -5.31 -12.07
N GLU A 140 -4.62 -5.39 -11.26
CA GLU A 140 -3.33 -6.01 -11.58
C GLU A 140 -2.79 -5.57 -12.94
N VAL A 141 -2.73 -4.24 -13.15
CA VAL A 141 -2.26 -3.65 -14.41
C VAL A 141 -0.75 -3.85 -14.53
N THR A 142 -0.34 -4.69 -15.46
CA THR A 142 1.09 -5.08 -15.67
C THR A 142 1.62 -4.71 -17.05
N ARG A 143 0.76 -4.29 -17.98
CA ARG A 143 1.14 -4.12 -19.39
C ARG A 143 0.81 -2.73 -19.92
N ALA A 144 1.66 -2.24 -20.81
CA ALA A 144 1.48 -0.97 -21.50
C ALA A 144 0.10 -0.84 -22.18
N ASN A 145 -0.38 -1.90 -22.83
CA ASN A 145 -1.66 -1.88 -23.52
C ASN A 145 -2.87 -1.75 -22.57
N GLU A 146 -2.75 -2.25 -21.34
CA GLU A 146 -3.77 -2.10 -20.30
C GLU A 146 -3.84 -0.64 -19.82
N VAL A 147 -2.71 0.05 -19.72
CA VAL A 147 -2.65 1.50 -19.42
C VAL A 147 -3.38 2.31 -20.50
N VAL A 148 -3.08 2.04 -21.78
CA VAL A 148 -3.77 2.70 -22.90
C VAL A 148 -5.26 2.42 -22.89
N GLY A 149 -5.65 1.16 -22.63
CA GLY A 149 -7.06 0.76 -22.53
C GLY A 149 -7.80 1.48 -21.40
N ALA A 150 -7.18 1.58 -20.22
CA ALA A 150 -7.73 2.27 -19.07
C ALA A 150 -7.86 3.79 -19.33
N ALA A 151 -6.84 4.41 -19.93
CA ALA A 151 -6.89 5.83 -20.31
C ALA A 151 -8.04 6.11 -21.30
N LYS A 152 -8.20 5.25 -22.32
CA LYS A 152 -9.30 5.36 -23.29
C LYS A 152 -10.67 5.14 -22.65
N ALA A 153 -10.77 4.28 -21.63
CA ALA A 153 -11.99 4.07 -20.87
C ALA A 153 -12.38 5.28 -20.00
N GLY A 154 -11.44 6.20 -19.72
CA GLY A 154 -11.69 7.41 -18.96
C GLY A 154 -11.07 7.44 -17.56
N PHE A 155 -10.16 6.53 -17.25
CA PHE A 155 -9.34 6.67 -16.05
C PHE A 155 -8.27 7.76 -16.22
N HIS A 156 -8.04 8.52 -15.16
CA HIS A 156 -7.05 9.58 -15.11
C HIS A 156 -5.78 9.19 -14.35
N TYR A 157 -5.84 8.06 -13.61
CA TYR A 157 -4.77 7.61 -12.75
C TYR A 157 -4.78 6.08 -12.69
N ILE A 158 -3.64 5.49 -12.96
CA ILE A 158 -3.50 4.04 -13.06
C ILE A 158 -2.60 3.55 -11.94
N ASN A 159 -3.17 2.77 -11.01
CA ASN A 159 -2.42 1.99 -10.06
C ASN A 159 -1.90 0.75 -10.78
N LEU A 160 -0.59 0.62 -10.86
CA LEU A 160 0.07 -0.56 -11.41
C LEU A 160 0.09 -1.71 -10.40
N ASP A 161 0.25 -2.91 -10.91
CA ASP A 161 0.56 -4.04 -10.07
C ASP A 161 1.90 -3.88 -9.36
N ARG A 162 2.00 -4.38 -8.14
CA ARG A 162 3.20 -4.28 -7.29
C ARG A 162 4.39 -5.06 -7.85
N ASP A 163 4.15 -6.13 -8.56
CA ASP A 163 5.21 -6.98 -9.13
C ASP A 163 6.06 -6.24 -10.16
N LEU A 164 5.52 -5.16 -10.74
CA LEU A 164 6.25 -4.31 -11.70
C LEU A 164 7.46 -3.60 -11.08
N MET A 165 7.56 -3.51 -9.76
CA MET A 165 8.78 -2.98 -9.15
C MET A 165 10.01 -3.86 -9.39
N ARG A 166 9.83 -5.05 -9.91
CA ARG A 166 10.88 -6.01 -10.32
C ARG A 166 10.97 -6.22 -11.84
N ASP A 167 10.30 -5.38 -12.65
CA ASP A 167 10.35 -5.45 -14.13
C ASP A 167 10.53 -4.05 -14.75
N ARG A 168 11.80 -3.59 -14.80
CA ARG A 168 12.16 -2.30 -15.40
C ARG A 168 11.81 -2.20 -16.87
N ASP A 169 11.83 -3.32 -17.59
CA ASP A 169 11.51 -3.34 -19.02
C ASP A 169 10.00 -3.16 -19.25
N ALA A 170 9.16 -3.73 -18.39
CA ALA A 170 7.73 -3.46 -18.43
C ALA A 170 7.44 -1.99 -18.07
N LEU A 171 8.11 -1.43 -17.06
CA LEU A 171 7.94 -0.02 -16.68
C LEU A 171 8.34 0.95 -17.79
N LYS A 172 9.42 0.70 -18.53
CA LYS A 172 9.80 1.50 -19.72
C LYS A 172 8.68 1.50 -20.76
N ARG A 173 8.13 0.33 -21.09
CA ARG A 173 7.00 0.22 -22.02
C ARG A 173 5.73 0.92 -21.51
N ILE A 174 5.50 0.91 -20.20
CA ILE A 174 4.38 1.64 -19.57
C ILE A 174 4.61 3.14 -19.66
N LYS A 175 5.85 3.61 -19.50
CA LYS A 175 6.19 5.02 -19.73
C LYS A 175 5.89 5.46 -21.17
N ASP A 176 6.30 4.66 -22.16
CA ASP A 176 5.98 4.93 -23.57
C ASP A 176 4.47 4.98 -23.82
N ALA A 177 3.71 4.08 -23.15
CA ALA A 177 2.25 4.08 -23.24
C ALA A 177 1.63 5.33 -22.58
N LYS A 178 2.20 5.83 -21.49
CA LYS A 178 1.78 7.07 -20.84
C LYS A 178 1.99 8.27 -21.80
N ASP A 179 3.17 8.37 -22.43
CA ASP A 179 3.49 9.41 -23.40
C ASP A 179 2.54 9.35 -24.61
N TYR A 180 2.23 8.14 -25.07
CA TYR A 180 1.19 7.95 -26.10
C TYR A 180 -0.18 8.44 -25.65
N CYS A 181 -0.59 8.12 -24.41
CA CYS A 181 -1.89 8.58 -23.88
C CYS A 181 -1.95 10.12 -23.85
N GLU A 182 -0.87 10.79 -23.47
CA GLU A 182 -0.78 12.25 -23.52
C GLU A 182 -0.93 12.78 -24.95
N SER A 183 -0.26 12.15 -25.92
CA SER A 183 -0.30 12.54 -27.35
C SER A 183 -1.69 12.47 -27.97
N ILE A 184 -2.55 11.59 -27.45
CA ILE A 184 -3.96 11.45 -27.91
C ILE A 184 -4.96 12.23 -27.04
N GLY A 185 -4.50 13.13 -26.17
CA GLY A 185 -5.34 13.94 -25.30
C GLY A 185 -6.01 13.16 -24.16
N LYS A 186 -5.41 12.05 -23.75
CA LYS A 186 -5.86 11.20 -22.63
C LYS A 186 -4.75 11.02 -21.58
N PRO A 187 -4.19 12.14 -21.03
CA PRO A 187 -3.09 12.05 -20.06
C PRO A 187 -3.50 11.24 -18.83
N VAL A 188 -2.59 10.42 -18.36
CA VAL A 188 -2.77 9.63 -17.14
C VAL A 188 -1.59 9.77 -16.19
N LYS A 189 -1.86 9.69 -14.90
CA LYS A 189 -0.83 9.51 -13.88
C LYS A 189 -0.63 8.02 -13.60
N ILE A 190 0.60 7.66 -13.37
CA ILE A 190 0.99 6.28 -13.06
C ILE A 190 1.44 6.21 -11.61
N SER A 191 0.95 5.22 -10.89
CA SER A 191 1.39 4.99 -9.52
C SER A 191 1.81 3.54 -9.25
N LEU A 192 2.69 3.41 -8.28
CA LEU A 192 3.16 2.13 -7.77
C LEU A 192 2.97 2.10 -6.25
N LEU A 193 2.51 0.97 -5.72
CA LEU A 193 2.39 0.76 -4.28
C LEU A 193 3.78 0.44 -3.72
N ALA A 194 4.28 1.29 -2.82
CA ALA A 194 5.71 1.34 -2.54
C ALA A 194 6.18 0.47 -1.36
N ASN A 195 5.39 0.37 -0.29
CA ASN A 195 5.79 -0.27 0.96
C ASN A 195 4.80 -1.34 1.42
N GLU A 196 4.37 -2.22 0.51
CA GLU A 196 3.55 -3.37 0.84
C GLU A 196 4.43 -4.63 0.87
N ASN A 197 4.54 -5.27 2.01
CA ASN A 197 5.32 -6.50 2.19
C ASN A 197 4.69 -7.74 1.56
N CYS A 198 4.02 -7.59 0.43
CA CYS A 198 3.50 -8.74 -0.28
C CYS A 198 4.59 -9.46 -1.05
N TRP A 199 4.58 -10.78 -1.00
CA TRP A 199 5.43 -11.59 -1.83
C TRP A 199 5.00 -11.46 -3.30
N GLY A 200 5.99 -11.26 -4.19
CA GLY A 200 5.75 -11.21 -5.62
C GLY A 200 5.23 -12.54 -6.16
N GLY A 201 4.27 -12.48 -7.07
CA GLY A 201 3.61 -13.66 -7.61
C GLY A 201 2.81 -14.45 -6.59
N CYS A 202 2.23 -13.80 -5.59
CA CYS A 202 1.46 -14.46 -4.53
C CYS A 202 0.27 -15.25 -5.10
N PRO A 203 0.23 -16.60 -4.91
CA PRO A 203 -0.80 -17.44 -5.54
C PRO A 203 -2.19 -17.24 -4.94
N ILE A 204 -2.30 -16.69 -3.74
CA ILE A 204 -3.58 -16.50 -3.04
C ILE A 204 -4.07 -15.03 -3.07
N MET A 205 -3.44 -14.18 -3.85
CA MET A 205 -3.77 -12.75 -3.85
C MET A 205 -5.24 -12.46 -4.21
N PRO A 206 -5.83 -13.07 -5.25
CA PRO A 206 -7.24 -12.86 -5.59
C PRO A 206 -8.18 -13.29 -4.46
N GLU A 207 -7.95 -14.45 -3.89
CA GLU A 207 -8.76 -14.99 -2.77
C GLU A 207 -8.61 -14.13 -1.52
N HIS A 208 -7.39 -13.66 -1.22
CA HIS A 208 -7.13 -12.74 -0.12
C HIS A 208 -7.96 -11.45 -0.27
N TYR A 209 -7.97 -10.86 -1.44
CA TYR A 209 -8.76 -9.65 -1.69
C TYR A 209 -10.26 -9.93 -1.65
N GLN A 210 -10.72 -11.03 -2.23
CA GLN A 210 -12.11 -11.45 -2.17
C GLN A 210 -12.55 -11.63 -0.72
N PHE A 211 -11.77 -12.37 0.05
CA PHE A 211 -12.03 -12.59 1.47
C PHE A 211 -12.17 -11.26 2.22
N ASN A 212 -11.22 -10.34 2.04
CA ASN A 212 -11.26 -9.03 2.71
C ASN A 212 -12.46 -8.16 2.30
N CYS A 213 -12.97 -8.31 1.08
CA CYS A 213 -14.14 -7.56 0.60
C CYS A 213 -15.48 -8.19 0.97
N THR A 214 -15.53 -9.49 1.21
CA THR A 214 -16.80 -10.23 1.39
C THR A 214 -16.96 -10.84 2.76
N ARG A 215 -15.97 -10.75 3.63
CA ARG A 215 -16.01 -11.47 4.90
C ARG A 215 -17.06 -10.96 5.85
N THR A 216 -17.80 -11.94 6.40
CA THR A 216 -18.78 -11.74 7.45
C THR A 216 -18.31 -12.27 8.81
N ASP A 217 -17.27 -13.11 8.80
CA ASP A 217 -16.89 -13.96 9.94
C ASP A 217 -15.73 -13.38 10.76
N GLY A 218 -15.21 -12.21 10.35
CA GLY A 218 -14.11 -11.56 11.05
C GLY A 218 -12.72 -12.14 10.72
N PRO A 219 -11.67 -11.67 11.40
CA PRO A 219 -10.29 -11.98 11.06
C PRO A 219 -9.88 -13.42 11.34
N GLN A 220 -10.60 -14.11 12.24
CA GLN A 220 -10.22 -15.43 12.75
C GLN A 220 -10.12 -16.45 11.62
N TYR A 221 -11.15 -16.53 10.76
CA TYR A 221 -11.17 -17.50 9.66
C TYR A 221 -9.96 -17.32 8.71
N PHE A 222 -9.63 -16.09 8.39
CA PHE A 222 -8.48 -15.81 7.53
C PHE A 222 -7.16 -16.25 8.19
N ASN A 223 -7.01 -15.98 9.48
CA ASN A 223 -5.81 -16.35 10.21
C ASN A 223 -5.69 -17.87 10.38
N ASP A 224 -6.78 -18.57 10.65
CA ASP A 224 -6.75 -20.01 10.93
C ASP A 224 -6.59 -20.85 9.65
N GLU A 225 -7.27 -20.50 8.57
CA GLU A 225 -7.32 -21.32 7.36
C GLU A 225 -6.33 -20.86 6.27
N ILE A 226 -6.13 -19.55 6.14
CA ILE A 226 -5.31 -18.96 5.08
C ILE A 226 -3.91 -18.60 5.59
N SER A 227 -3.72 -18.39 6.89
CA SER A 227 -2.41 -18.04 7.46
C SER A 227 -1.31 -19.05 7.15
N ARG A 228 -1.66 -20.33 7.00
CA ARG A 228 -0.71 -21.38 6.61
C ARG A 228 -0.09 -21.18 5.23
N VAL A 229 -0.71 -20.39 4.39
CA VAL A 229 -0.26 -20.05 3.02
C VAL A 229 -0.14 -18.54 2.83
N SER A 230 -0.31 -17.75 3.89
CA SER A 230 -0.16 -16.30 3.84
C SER A 230 1.32 -15.88 3.95
N CYS A 231 1.61 -14.70 3.46
CA CYS A 231 2.95 -14.12 3.49
C CYS A 231 3.47 -13.93 4.93
N SER A 232 2.62 -13.69 5.91
CA SER A 232 3.03 -13.58 7.32
C SER A 232 3.69 -14.87 7.85
N THR A 233 3.29 -16.04 7.36
CA THR A 233 3.95 -17.31 7.70
C THR A 233 5.33 -17.40 7.05
N TRP A 234 5.47 -16.89 5.85
CA TRP A 234 6.75 -16.88 5.14
C TRP A 234 7.73 -15.87 5.71
N ASP A 235 7.27 -14.67 6.03
CA ASP A 235 8.10 -13.64 6.68
C ASP A 235 8.77 -14.14 7.96
N VAL A 236 8.07 -14.99 8.70
CA VAL A 236 8.56 -15.54 9.97
C VAL A 236 9.51 -16.72 9.76
N MET A 237 9.26 -17.55 8.75
CA MET A 237 10.00 -18.79 8.51
C MET A 237 11.17 -18.61 7.56
N ASP A 238 11.20 -17.56 6.76
CA ASP A 238 12.20 -17.31 5.72
C ASP A 238 12.89 -15.97 5.94
N ALA A 239 14.12 -16.01 6.43
CA ALA A 239 14.92 -14.81 6.64
C ALA A 239 15.16 -13.98 5.36
N SER A 240 14.99 -14.58 4.18
CA SER A 240 15.09 -13.88 2.90
C SER A 240 13.77 -13.28 2.41
N ALA A 241 12.65 -13.48 3.12
CA ALA A 241 11.32 -13.05 2.69
C ALA A 241 11.25 -11.54 2.44
N SER A 242 11.88 -10.72 3.29
CA SER A 242 11.96 -9.27 3.10
C SER A 242 12.67 -8.88 1.81
N LEU A 243 13.68 -9.63 1.39
CA LEU A 243 14.38 -9.43 0.12
C LEU A 243 13.56 -9.90 -1.09
N LYS A 244 12.62 -10.82 -0.90
CA LYS A 244 11.67 -11.32 -1.93
C LYS A 244 10.40 -10.49 -2.01
N ALA A 245 10.13 -9.64 -1.02
CA ALA A 245 8.92 -8.84 -0.99
C ALA A 245 8.85 -7.83 -2.13
N GLY A 246 7.63 -7.50 -2.53
CA GLY A 246 7.32 -6.48 -3.52
C GLY A 246 7.44 -5.06 -2.95
N ASN A 247 8.59 -4.71 -2.37
CA ASN A 247 8.88 -3.36 -1.88
C ASN A 247 9.96 -2.69 -2.73
N ILE A 248 9.89 -1.36 -2.83
CA ILE A 248 11.00 -0.58 -3.36
C ILE A 248 12.12 -0.61 -2.32
N PRO A 249 13.36 -0.90 -2.69
CA PRO A 249 14.50 -0.82 -1.78
C PRO A 249 14.60 0.54 -1.09
N PRO A 250 15.12 0.62 0.13
CA PRO A 250 15.04 1.83 0.96
C PRO A 250 16.00 2.96 0.54
N TRP A 251 16.83 2.75 -0.47
CA TRP A 251 17.75 3.80 -0.95
C TRP A 251 17.03 4.79 -1.86
N ARG A 252 17.33 6.05 -1.66
CA ARG A 252 16.70 7.15 -2.39
C ARG A 252 16.82 7.02 -3.91
N GLU A 253 17.97 6.59 -4.38
CA GLU A 253 18.24 6.42 -5.80
C GLU A 253 17.29 5.41 -6.47
N ASP A 254 16.86 4.37 -5.74
CA ASP A 254 15.91 3.40 -6.29
C ASP A 254 14.54 4.05 -6.54
N TRP A 255 14.11 4.94 -5.66
CA TRP A 255 12.86 5.68 -5.84
C TRP A 255 12.96 6.72 -6.96
N GLU A 256 14.11 7.40 -7.07
CA GLU A 256 14.38 8.34 -8.17
C GLU A 256 14.41 7.60 -9.53
N GLU A 257 14.96 6.38 -9.59
CA GLU A 257 14.90 5.52 -10.78
C GLU A 257 13.44 5.24 -11.20
N PHE A 258 12.54 4.96 -10.25
CA PHE A 258 11.12 4.75 -10.56
C PHE A 258 10.45 6.02 -11.10
N ILE A 259 10.80 7.20 -10.59
CA ILE A 259 10.32 8.48 -11.13
C ILE A 259 10.77 8.63 -12.59
N ASP A 260 12.03 8.35 -12.89
CA ASP A 260 12.59 8.37 -14.23
C ASP A 260 11.92 7.35 -15.17
N LEU A 261 11.47 6.24 -14.63
CA LEU A 261 10.68 5.22 -15.33
C LEU A 261 9.18 5.59 -15.48
N GLY A 262 8.79 6.81 -15.10
CA GLY A 262 7.47 7.36 -15.36
C GLY A 262 6.45 7.21 -14.23
N ILE A 263 6.88 6.78 -13.05
CA ILE A 263 6.01 6.76 -11.87
C ILE A 263 5.79 8.20 -11.37
N ASP A 264 4.54 8.63 -11.34
CA ASP A 264 4.16 9.97 -10.88
C ASP A 264 3.90 10.01 -9.38
N VAL A 265 3.38 8.90 -8.82
CA VAL A 265 2.94 8.85 -7.43
C VAL A 265 3.26 7.50 -6.80
N PHE A 266 3.89 7.54 -5.65
CA PHE A 266 4.04 6.39 -4.77
C PHE A 266 2.83 6.29 -3.86
N LYS A 267 2.05 5.22 -4.01
CA LYS A 267 0.96 4.93 -3.11
C LYS A 267 1.53 4.25 -1.86
N MET A 268 1.26 4.84 -0.71
CA MET A 268 1.77 4.35 0.57
C MET A 268 0.75 3.42 1.23
N HIS A 269 1.23 2.43 1.96
CA HIS A 269 0.42 1.52 2.74
C HIS A 269 0.10 2.11 4.13
N GLY A 270 -0.86 1.54 4.89
CA GLY A 270 -1.14 1.96 6.27
C GLY A 270 -2.61 2.21 6.60
N ARG A 271 -3.52 1.93 5.66
CA ARG A 271 -4.95 2.06 5.91
C ARG A 271 -5.45 1.05 6.95
N GLU A 272 -4.90 -0.15 6.95
CA GLU A 272 -5.26 -1.27 7.84
C GLU A 272 -4.40 -1.33 9.10
N SER A 273 -3.25 -0.68 9.13
CA SER A 273 -2.28 -0.76 10.22
C SER A 273 -1.69 0.60 10.58
N MET A 274 -1.73 0.95 11.86
CA MET A 274 -1.11 2.18 12.39
C MET A 274 0.41 2.15 12.24
N VAL A 275 1.04 0.97 12.40
CA VAL A 275 2.49 0.79 12.21
C VAL A 275 2.87 1.15 10.77
N ARG A 276 2.12 0.64 9.78
CA ARG A 276 2.34 0.96 8.37
C ARG A 276 2.09 2.43 8.03
N LEU A 277 1.11 3.06 8.69
CA LEU A 277 0.89 4.51 8.52
C LEU A 277 2.10 5.30 9.04
N MET A 278 2.61 4.96 10.22
CA MET A 278 3.78 5.61 10.82
C MET A 278 5.04 5.42 9.96
N GLU A 279 5.25 4.23 9.42
CA GLU A 279 6.30 3.93 8.44
C GLU A 279 6.18 4.79 7.19
N SER A 280 4.98 4.91 6.63
CA SER A 280 4.72 5.77 5.47
C SER A 280 5.01 7.25 5.77
N MET A 281 4.68 7.71 6.97
CA MET A 281 5.01 9.06 7.41
C MET A 281 6.54 9.26 7.57
N ASP A 282 7.26 8.26 8.09
CA ASP A 282 8.72 8.32 8.20
C ASP A 282 9.39 8.37 6.82
N ILE A 283 8.95 7.55 5.88
CA ILE A 283 9.41 7.56 4.49
C ILE A 283 9.28 8.97 3.89
N ILE A 284 8.10 9.60 4.02
CA ILE A 284 7.87 10.96 3.50
C ILE A 284 8.78 11.98 4.20
N SER A 285 8.94 11.87 5.52
CA SER A 285 9.82 12.76 6.28
C SER A 285 11.29 12.63 5.88
N ARG A 286 11.76 11.42 5.62
CA ARG A 286 13.13 11.15 5.15
C ARG A 286 13.33 11.64 3.73
N TRP A 287 12.35 11.44 2.85
CA TRP A 287 12.36 11.99 1.50
C TRP A 287 12.53 13.51 1.51
N ASP A 288 11.78 14.20 2.35
CA ASP A 288 11.85 15.66 2.48
C ASP A 288 13.23 16.14 2.95
N LYS A 289 13.91 15.35 3.76
CA LYS A 289 15.29 15.62 4.25
C LYS A 289 16.39 15.21 3.27
N GLY A 290 16.06 14.58 2.15
CA GLY A 290 17.06 14.03 1.23
C GLY A 290 17.78 12.78 1.76
N ALA A 291 17.23 12.10 2.76
CA ALA A 291 17.79 10.90 3.35
C ALA A 291 17.28 9.62 2.68
N ASP A 292 17.98 8.51 2.89
CA ASP A 292 17.52 7.18 2.53
C ASP A 292 16.22 6.82 3.28
N LEU A 293 15.40 6.01 2.64
CA LEU A 293 14.05 5.68 3.09
C LEU A 293 14.06 4.30 3.75
N LEU A 294 14.30 4.27 5.05
CA LEU A 294 14.34 3.02 5.80
C LEU A 294 12.94 2.58 6.18
N PHE A 295 12.60 1.34 5.87
CA PHE A 295 11.36 0.72 6.33
C PHE A 295 11.58 0.04 7.67
N SER A 296 10.63 0.14 8.58
CA SER A 296 10.71 -0.51 9.90
C SER A 296 10.86 -2.03 9.79
N GLN A 297 10.21 -2.62 8.79
CA GLN A 297 10.32 -4.04 8.49
C GLN A 297 11.66 -4.47 7.88
N PHE A 298 12.39 -3.54 7.28
CA PHE A 298 13.75 -3.76 6.80
C PHE A 298 14.81 -3.43 7.85
N ASP A 299 14.52 -2.53 8.76
CA ASP A 299 15.48 -2.01 9.73
C ASP A 299 16.20 -3.11 10.55
N PRO A 300 15.50 -4.07 11.17
CA PRO A 300 16.15 -5.14 11.90
C PRO A 300 17.00 -6.04 10.98
N TYR A 301 16.49 -6.39 9.81
CA TYR A 301 17.23 -7.19 8.85
C TYR A 301 18.40 -6.45 8.24
N MET A 302 18.21 -5.17 7.91
CA MET A 302 19.27 -4.35 7.35
C MET A 302 20.40 -4.12 8.32
N GLU A 303 20.11 -3.98 9.61
CA GLU A 303 21.12 -3.88 10.65
C GLU A 303 21.87 -5.20 10.83
N ASP A 304 21.13 -6.29 10.98
CA ASP A 304 21.68 -7.63 11.15
C ASP A 304 22.43 -8.15 9.92
N LEU A 305 21.95 -7.81 8.73
CA LEU A 305 22.60 -8.16 7.47
C LEU A 305 23.68 -7.13 7.04
N GLY A 306 23.90 -6.05 7.77
CA GLY A 306 24.76 -4.95 7.38
C GLY A 306 24.31 -4.20 6.14
N LEU A 307 23.01 -4.29 5.76
CA LEU A 307 22.46 -3.66 4.57
C LEU A 307 22.47 -2.14 4.65
N LYS A 308 22.56 -1.57 5.84
CA LYS A 308 22.75 -0.13 6.07
C LYS A 308 24.07 0.38 5.48
N GLU A 309 25.06 -0.48 5.32
CA GLU A 309 26.36 -0.14 4.76
C GLU A 309 26.45 -0.37 3.24
N ARG A 310 25.33 -0.62 2.58
CA ARG A 310 25.22 -0.88 1.12
C ARG A 310 26.04 -2.07 0.58
N PRO A 311 26.16 -3.20 1.30
CA PRO A 311 26.90 -4.36 0.76
C PRO A 311 26.11 -5.17 -0.29
N ILE A 312 24.91 -4.71 -0.67
CA ILE A 312 23.95 -5.44 -1.51
C ILE A 312 23.69 -4.81 -2.87
N ASP A 313 24.64 -4.03 -3.39
CA ASP A 313 24.50 -3.44 -4.73
C ASP A 313 24.22 -4.51 -5.80
N LEU A 314 24.87 -5.68 -5.72
CA LEU A 314 24.59 -6.79 -6.62
C LEU A 314 23.16 -7.34 -6.49
N TRP A 315 22.59 -7.35 -5.28
CA TRP A 315 21.19 -7.73 -5.10
C TRP A 315 20.26 -6.66 -5.70
N ARG A 316 20.53 -5.38 -5.48
CA ARG A 316 19.77 -4.29 -6.08
C ARG A 316 19.75 -4.38 -7.61
N ASP A 317 20.88 -4.68 -8.22
CA ASP A 317 20.96 -4.89 -9.68
C ASP A 317 20.19 -6.13 -10.12
N LYS A 318 20.31 -7.23 -9.38
CA LYS A 318 19.62 -8.49 -9.67
C LYS A 318 18.10 -8.33 -9.65
N ILE A 319 17.55 -7.61 -8.67
CA ILE A 319 16.09 -7.47 -8.51
C ILE A 319 15.44 -6.56 -9.55
N LYS A 320 16.19 -5.73 -10.28
CA LYS A 320 15.63 -4.82 -11.29
C LYS A 320 14.78 -5.51 -12.35
N ASN A 321 15.10 -6.75 -12.66
CA ASN A 321 14.38 -7.57 -13.63
C ASN A 321 14.29 -9.05 -13.19
N CYS A 322 14.11 -9.32 -11.92
CA CYS A 322 14.06 -10.71 -11.42
C CYS A 322 12.68 -11.37 -11.65
N LYS A 323 11.62 -10.60 -11.84
CA LYS A 323 10.25 -11.06 -12.13
C LYS A 323 9.68 -12.06 -11.14
N PHE A 324 10.28 -12.18 -9.95
CA PHE A 324 9.91 -13.13 -8.90
C PHE A 324 9.97 -14.61 -9.29
N ASP A 325 10.90 -14.99 -10.18
CA ASP A 325 11.13 -16.40 -10.56
C ASP A 325 11.81 -17.18 -9.41
N CYS A 326 11.25 -17.09 -8.20
CA CYS A 326 11.86 -17.58 -6.97
C CYS A 326 11.97 -19.11 -6.90
N TRP A 327 11.11 -19.85 -7.63
CA TRP A 327 11.16 -21.31 -7.65
C TRP A 327 12.44 -21.88 -8.29
N GLU A 328 13.08 -21.12 -9.17
CA GLU A 328 14.35 -21.48 -9.80
C GLU A 328 15.55 -20.73 -9.23
N CYS A 329 15.28 -19.67 -8.42
CA CYS A 329 16.27 -18.72 -7.98
C CYS A 329 16.42 -18.72 -6.46
N ASN A 330 17.60 -19.02 -5.96
CA ASN A 330 17.93 -18.96 -4.54
C ASN A 330 18.83 -17.74 -4.21
N TYR A 331 18.80 -16.69 -5.03
CA TYR A 331 19.73 -15.57 -4.90
C TYR A 331 19.53 -14.80 -3.59
N CYS A 332 18.29 -14.50 -3.22
CA CYS A 332 17.99 -13.79 -1.98
C CYS A 332 18.42 -14.59 -0.75
N GLU A 333 18.18 -15.89 -0.74
CA GLU A 333 18.67 -16.81 0.29
C GLU A 333 20.19 -16.80 0.37
N SER A 334 20.88 -16.87 -0.78
CA SER A 334 22.33 -16.85 -0.82
C SER A 334 22.94 -15.54 -0.30
N VAL A 335 22.26 -14.41 -0.49
CA VAL A 335 22.65 -13.11 0.07
C VAL A 335 22.55 -13.15 1.60
N VAL A 336 21.44 -13.65 2.13
CA VAL A 336 21.24 -13.79 3.57
C VAL A 336 22.28 -14.74 4.17
N ASP A 337 22.44 -15.93 3.59
CA ASP A 337 23.41 -16.93 4.06
C ASP A 337 24.85 -16.42 4.08
N ALA A 338 25.26 -15.74 3.01
CA ALA A 338 26.61 -15.19 2.93
C ALA A 338 26.84 -14.11 4.01
N HIS A 339 25.83 -13.32 4.32
CA HIS A 339 25.88 -12.25 5.31
C HIS A 339 25.92 -12.79 6.72
N LEU A 340 25.04 -13.77 7.02
CA LEU A 340 25.00 -14.43 8.33
C LEU A 340 26.31 -15.15 8.64
N LYS A 341 26.87 -15.88 7.67
CA LYS A 341 28.17 -16.53 7.81
C LYS A 341 29.31 -15.53 8.08
N LYS A 342 29.25 -14.36 7.43
CA LYS A 342 30.27 -13.31 7.59
C LYS A 342 30.21 -12.64 8.95
N GLN A 343 29.01 -12.53 9.54
CA GLN A 343 28.79 -11.83 10.80
C GLN A 343 28.84 -12.73 12.03
N ASP A 344 28.98 -14.05 11.82
CA ASP A 344 28.95 -15.07 12.90
C ASP A 344 27.69 -14.95 13.79
N ARG A 345 26.56 -14.56 13.16
CA ARG A 345 25.28 -14.35 13.84
C ARG A 345 24.28 -15.44 13.47
N GLU A 346 23.56 -15.91 14.48
CA GLU A 346 22.37 -16.75 14.26
C GLU A 346 21.16 -15.87 13.91
N VAL A 347 20.40 -16.22 12.85
CA VAL A 347 19.11 -15.59 12.50
C VAL A 347 18.08 -15.76 13.63
N HIS A 348 18.36 -16.69 14.49
CA HIS A 348 17.49 -17.24 15.50
C HIS A 348 16.75 -16.22 16.41
N PRO A 349 17.34 -15.13 16.94
CA PRO A 349 16.62 -14.28 17.89
C PRO A 349 15.44 -13.52 17.31
N TYR A 350 15.52 -13.08 16.05
CA TYR A 350 14.42 -12.36 15.42
C TYR A 350 13.31 -13.30 14.98
N VAL A 351 13.66 -14.38 14.26
CA VAL A 351 12.73 -15.42 13.84
C VAL A 351 12.00 -16.02 15.03
N THR A 352 12.72 -16.31 16.13
CA THR A 352 12.11 -16.84 17.36
C THR A 352 11.12 -15.84 17.96
N ARG A 353 11.45 -14.55 18.03
CA ARG A 353 10.52 -13.54 18.56
C ARG A 353 9.26 -13.37 17.71
N CYS A 354 9.41 -13.39 16.39
CA CYS A 354 8.26 -13.34 15.50
C CYS A 354 7.40 -14.60 15.62
N LEU A 355 8.02 -15.79 15.71
CA LEU A 355 7.32 -17.06 15.96
C LEU A 355 6.60 -17.06 17.30
N ASP A 356 7.23 -16.57 18.35
CA ASP A 356 6.62 -16.44 19.67
C ASP A 356 5.43 -15.48 19.65
N ALA A 357 5.55 -14.35 18.96
CA ALA A 357 4.47 -13.39 18.82
C ALA A 357 3.28 -13.97 18.03
N ILE A 358 3.57 -14.71 16.96
CA ILE A 358 2.54 -15.38 16.16
C ILE A 358 1.90 -16.53 16.94
N ASN A 359 2.69 -17.37 17.61
CA ASN A 359 2.17 -18.45 18.42
C ASN A 359 1.28 -17.92 19.55
N LYS A 360 1.68 -16.86 20.24
CA LYS A 360 0.85 -16.18 21.24
C LYS A 360 -0.45 -15.62 20.67
N ALA A 361 -0.42 -15.14 19.43
CA ALA A 361 -1.61 -14.68 18.74
C ALA A 361 -2.54 -15.84 18.35
N ILE A 362 -1.98 -16.96 17.87
CA ILE A 362 -2.71 -18.18 17.52
C ILE A 362 -3.34 -18.81 18.77
N ASP A 363 -2.60 -18.85 19.87
CA ASP A 363 -3.07 -19.42 21.14
C ASP A 363 -4.07 -18.52 21.88
N GLY A 364 -4.37 -17.35 21.33
CA GLY A 364 -5.29 -16.38 21.93
C GLY A 364 -4.74 -15.69 23.17
N GLU A 365 -3.47 -15.88 23.50
CA GLU A 365 -2.78 -15.26 24.63
C GLU A 365 -2.38 -13.80 24.33
N SER A 366 -2.27 -13.45 23.06
CA SER A 366 -2.10 -12.06 22.63
C SER A 366 -3.15 -11.72 21.57
N LYS A 367 -3.76 -10.55 21.72
CA LYS A 367 -4.64 -9.96 20.71
C LYS A 367 -3.81 -9.16 19.72
N PHE A 368 -2.75 -9.74 19.17
CA PHE A 368 -1.76 -9.03 18.35
C PHE A 368 -2.41 -8.19 17.26
N ASP A 369 -3.38 -8.73 16.54
CA ASP A 369 -4.15 -7.98 15.56
C ASP A 369 -5.07 -6.93 16.17
N HIS A 370 -5.71 -7.24 17.29
CA HIS A 370 -6.57 -6.29 18.00
C HIS A 370 -5.77 -5.19 18.71
N ASP A 371 -4.63 -5.52 19.27
CA ASP A 371 -3.77 -4.56 19.96
C ASP A 371 -3.08 -3.60 18.98
N ILE A 372 -2.64 -4.09 17.81
CA ILE A 372 -2.12 -3.23 16.74
C ILE A 372 -3.23 -2.31 16.19
N GLN A 373 -4.45 -2.80 16.13
CA GLN A 373 -5.58 -2.08 15.59
C GLN A 373 -6.19 -1.05 16.55
N GLY A 374 -6.08 -1.28 17.85
CA GLY A 374 -6.50 -0.34 18.90
C GLY A 374 -5.36 0.49 19.48
N LEU A 375 -4.21 0.57 18.81
CA LEU A 375 -3.04 1.26 19.33
C LEU A 375 -3.25 2.77 19.33
N THR A 376 -3.16 3.35 20.52
CA THR A 376 -2.92 4.79 20.73
C THR A 376 -1.53 5.16 20.21
N SER A 377 -1.29 6.44 19.93
CA SER A 377 0.03 6.93 19.48
C SER A 377 1.19 6.50 20.38
N ASP A 378 0.96 6.38 21.68
CA ASP A 378 1.98 5.96 22.65
C ASP A 378 2.28 4.45 22.55
N LYS A 379 1.26 3.62 22.35
CA LYS A 379 1.41 2.18 22.12
C LYS A 379 2.09 1.88 20.79
N VAL A 380 1.78 2.63 19.72
CA VAL A 380 2.45 2.52 18.44
C VAL A 380 3.92 2.87 18.56
N ARG A 381 4.27 3.95 19.25
CA ARG A 381 5.67 4.31 19.52
C ARG A 381 6.40 3.25 20.35
N HIS A 382 5.73 2.72 21.37
CA HIS A 382 6.29 1.66 22.21
C HIS A 382 6.53 0.40 21.40
N PHE A 383 5.58 0.02 20.54
CA PHE A 383 5.71 -1.13 19.64
C PHE A 383 6.86 -0.92 18.64
N LEU A 384 6.92 0.24 17.98
CA LEU A 384 8.01 0.56 17.05
C LEU A 384 9.36 0.60 17.75
N ASN A 385 9.44 1.19 18.93
CA ASN A 385 10.67 1.21 19.73
C ASN A 385 11.10 -0.21 20.13
N ASN A 386 10.15 -1.11 20.43
CA ASN A 386 10.46 -2.49 20.78
C ASN A 386 10.78 -3.38 19.58
N LEU A 387 10.23 -3.06 18.37
CA LEU A 387 10.65 -3.70 17.13
C LEU A 387 12.01 -3.20 16.65
N CYS A 388 12.32 -1.94 16.91
CA CYS A 388 13.53 -1.28 16.44
C CYS A 388 14.63 -1.20 17.51
N SER A 389 14.33 -1.48 18.79
CA SER A 389 15.32 -1.51 19.86
C SER A 389 15.90 -2.91 20.00
N TYR A 390 16.95 -3.16 19.25
CA TYR A 390 17.99 -4.06 19.67
C TYR A 390 18.78 -3.36 20.78
N GLU A 391 18.30 -3.37 21.98
CA GLU A 391 19.16 -3.17 23.12
C GLU A 391 19.55 -4.55 23.66
N ASP A 392 20.85 -4.78 23.64
CA ASP A 392 21.55 -5.90 24.24
C ASP A 392 21.00 -6.22 25.64
N THR A 393 20.49 -7.42 25.80
CA THR A 393 20.52 -8.10 27.10
C THR A 393 21.18 -9.44 26.93
#